data_15fa7ada77a3e028ee5276f6ad74c9d5
#
_entry.id   15fa7ada77a3e028ee5276f6ad74c9d5
#
_cell.length_a   1.000
_cell.length_b   1.000
_cell.length_c   1.000
_cell.angle_alpha   90.00
_cell.angle_beta   90.00
_cell.angle_gamma   90.00
#
_symmetry.space_group_name_H-M   'P 1'
#
loop_
_entity.id
_entity.type
_entity.pdbx_description
1 polymer ?
#
loop_
_entity_poly.entity_id
_entity_poly.type
_entity_poly.pdbx_seq_one_letter_code
_entity_poly.pdbx_strand_id
1 'polypeptide(L)'
;GLGDVYKRQELYHGFLASSEPVYAWDGDLTKFCGSTSTLTLPDASTCALFQRPDIVVNGKDCTNSEASLFILGGVLQHKITLMPGEEKEIQVVFGISSSCEEACSAVKRYADAESTEREFAESEAYNYEKISSLSVKTPDQKINHMMNNWVKKQADFCIVGKKGVRDNLQISVALLNYRQEKAKEEILECLRHQFQDGHGVLTWYPYDDMRYSDQPFWIIWAVCELIKETGDLSILDTEIEWQDGGKASVLEHVKAAVNRLILDKGEHGLVKIYFADWNDALNITDDPEAESVMLSHQFCLALRELKRMMEYAGDTQYAGFLEKEYEQLKEDINRYAWDGKWYARALSSKGNVGTQDSAGSKIYLNAQTWAVLAGVADRERLAYVLEAVDSMEQDFGFPLNLPPYPEYDAHVGRMSGMLPGLFENGGVYCHATGFKILMDCCTGRGEKALKTLKKIMPDSKENPSAKSGAEPYVFTLSLIHI
;
A
#
# COMPACT_ATOMS: atom_id res chain seq x y z
N GLY A 1 15.88 -25.14 1.17
CA GLY A 1 16.03 -25.66 2.52
C GLY A 1 16.42 -24.54 3.47
N LEU A 2 16.07 -24.68 4.76
CA LEU A 2 16.34 -23.70 5.84
C LEU A 2 17.79 -23.15 5.90
N GLY A 3 18.74 -23.80 5.24
CA GLY A 3 20.15 -23.36 5.23
C GLY A 3 20.46 -22.14 4.36
N ASP A 4 19.61 -21.81 3.38
CA ASP A 4 19.86 -20.68 2.48
C ASP A 4 19.28 -19.36 3.00
N VAL A 5 18.29 -19.40 3.89
CA VAL A 5 17.72 -18.22 4.53
C VAL A 5 18.73 -17.56 5.47
N TYR A 6 19.58 -18.35 6.13
CA TYR A 6 20.61 -17.84 7.05
C TYR A 6 21.87 -17.28 6.37
N LYS A 7 22.09 -17.55 5.07
CA LYS A 7 23.29 -17.08 4.34
C LYS A 7 23.18 -15.64 3.80
N ARG A 8 22.02 -14.98 3.91
CA ARG A 8 21.80 -13.62 3.44
C ARG A 8 21.41 -12.63 4.55
N GLN A 9 21.67 -12.95 5.80
CA GLN A 9 21.52 -11.96 6.87
C GLN A 9 22.71 -11.00 6.79
N GLU A 10 22.48 -9.82 6.26
CA GLU A 10 23.36 -8.68 6.45
C GLU A 10 23.30 -8.33 7.95
N LEU A 11 24.45 -8.45 8.63
CA LEU A 11 24.57 -8.07 10.04
C LEU A 11 24.59 -6.54 10.12
N TYR A 12 23.47 -5.97 10.53
CA TYR A 12 23.42 -4.55 10.88
C TYR A 12 23.63 -4.38 12.38
N HIS A 13 24.38 -3.33 12.73
CA HIS A 13 24.62 -2.91 14.10
C HIS A 13 23.75 -1.70 14.41
N GLY A 14 22.73 -1.88 15.26
CA GLY A 14 22.02 -0.75 15.85
C GLY A 14 22.95 -0.06 16.87
N PHE A 15 23.04 1.25 16.85
CA PHE A 15 23.84 2.01 17.82
C PHE A 15 23.07 3.19 18.39
N LEU A 16 23.43 3.55 19.63
CA LEU A 16 22.95 4.71 20.35
C LEU A 16 24.12 5.36 21.05
N ALA A 17 24.31 6.65 20.88
CA ALA A 17 25.40 7.41 21.50
C ALA A 17 24.90 8.77 21.97
N SER A 18 25.67 9.39 22.89
CA SER A 18 25.36 10.71 23.42
C SER A 18 26.61 11.61 23.44
N SER A 19 26.41 12.92 23.31
CA SER A 19 27.44 13.93 23.47
C SER A 19 27.97 14.02 24.92
N GLU A 20 27.18 13.56 25.90
CA GLU A 20 27.49 13.60 27.30
C GLU A 20 27.96 12.25 27.82
N PRO A 21 28.82 12.22 28.87
CA PRO A 21 29.24 10.98 29.50
C PRO A 21 28.06 10.13 29.96
N VAL A 22 28.01 8.88 29.48
CA VAL A 22 27.01 7.91 29.90
C VAL A 22 27.39 7.35 31.26
N TYR A 23 26.52 7.52 32.25
CA TYR A 23 26.74 7.00 33.62
C TYR A 23 26.45 5.50 33.69
N ALA A 24 25.33 5.07 33.08
CA ALA A 24 24.92 3.68 32.98
C ALA A 24 24.06 3.49 31.73
N TRP A 25 23.87 2.24 31.32
CA TRP A 25 23.11 1.91 30.11
C TRP A 25 22.43 0.54 30.21
N ASP A 26 21.42 0.29 29.37
CA ASP A 26 20.82 -1.03 29.16
C ASP A 26 20.57 -1.29 27.68
N GLY A 27 21.02 -2.45 27.21
CA GLY A 27 20.76 -2.98 25.89
C GLY A 27 19.61 -4.00 25.87
N ASP A 28 19.14 -4.40 27.05
CA ASP A 28 17.99 -5.31 27.24
C ASP A 28 16.83 -4.54 27.86
N LEU A 29 15.77 -4.31 27.10
CA LEU A 29 14.59 -3.60 27.58
C LEU A 29 13.88 -4.29 28.75
N THR A 30 14.05 -5.59 28.94
CA THR A 30 13.45 -6.28 30.08
C THR A 30 14.12 -5.86 31.39
N LYS A 31 15.40 -5.54 31.36
CA LYS A 31 16.15 -5.02 32.50
C LYS A 31 15.74 -3.60 32.84
N PHE A 32 15.51 -2.79 31.84
CA PHE A 32 15.05 -1.41 31.99
C PHE A 32 13.59 -1.32 32.42
N CYS A 33 12.71 -2.07 31.81
CA CYS A 33 11.27 -2.04 32.07
C CYS A 33 10.86 -2.82 33.35
N GLY A 34 11.67 -3.80 33.77
CA GLY A 34 11.38 -4.67 34.93
C GLY A 34 10.63 -5.95 34.53
N SER A 35 10.66 -6.94 35.43
CA SER A 35 10.09 -8.28 35.20
C SER A 35 8.56 -8.34 35.16
N THR A 36 7.90 -7.27 35.58
CA THR A 36 6.43 -7.11 35.53
C THR A 36 5.95 -6.44 34.28
N SER A 37 6.85 -5.97 33.41
CA SER A 37 6.47 -5.62 32.07
C SER A 37 6.08 -6.90 31.37
N THR A 38 4.83 -7.25 31.48
CA THR A 38 4.21 -8.34 30.73
C THR A 38 4.26 -8.01 29.25
N LEU A 39 5.39 -8.35 28.63
CA LEU A 39 5.49 -8.56 27.19
C LEU A 39 4.64 -9.79 26.77
N THR A 40 4.04 -10.48 27.70
CA THR A 40 2.92 -11.38 27.47
C THR A 40 1.66 -10.52 27.40
N LEU A 41 1.29 -10.15 26.20
CA LEU A 41 0.04 -9.52 25.85
C LEU A 41 -1.17 -10.35 26.27
N PRO A 42 -1.90 -10.03 27.33
CA PRO A 42 -3.25 -10.56 27.49
C PRO A 42 -4.29 -9.60 26.92
N ASP A 43 -3.93 -8.37 26.60
CA ASP A 43 -4.90 -7.38 26.13
C ASP A 43 -4.22 -6.35 25.22
N ALA A 44 -4.65 -6.29 23.97
CA ALA A 44 -4.14 -5.31 23.00
C ALA A 44 -4.44 -3.85 23.38
N SER A 45 -5.22 -3.63 24.45
CA SER A 45 -5.55 -2.30 24.98
C SER A 45 -4.52 -1.75 25.94
N THR A 46 -3.58 -2.58 26.42
CA THR A 46 -2.49 -2.16 27.32
C THR A 46 -1.15 -2.52 26.70
N CYS A 47 -0.75 -1.76 25.70
CA CYS A 47 0.58 -1.89 25.15
C CYS A 47 1.61 -1.55 26.24
N ALA A 48 2.36 -2.54 26.70
CA ALA A 48 3.39 -2.40 27.76
C ALA A 48 4.49 -1.36 27.41
N LEU A 49 4.59 -0.96 26.15
CA LEU A 49 5.46 0.12 25.68
C LEU A 49 5.12 1.51 26.25
N PHE A 50 3.94 1.70 26.83
CA PHE A 50 3.52 2.97 27.43
C PHE A 50 3.51 2.96 28.96
N GLN A 51 3.88 1.86 29.61
CA GLN A 51 4.07 1.86 31.05
C GLN A 51 5.42 2.50 31.39
N ARG A 52 5.45 3.29 32.47
CA ARG A 52 6.71 3.88 32.95
C ARG A 52 7.68 2.75 33.30
N PRO A 53 8.91 2.75 32.76
CA PRO A 53 9.89 1.73 33.07
C PRO A 53 10.17 1.63 34.57
N ASP A 54 10.39 0.42 35.10
CA ASP A 54 10.59 0.17 36.52
C ASP A 54 11.81 0.94 37.08
N ILE A 55 12.88 1.04 36.32
CA ILE A 55 14.07 1.84 36.66
C ILE A 55 13.68 3.32 36.85
N VAL A 56 12.87 3.90 35.95
CA VAL A 56 12.44 5.31 36.04
C VAL A 56 11.51 5.52 37.22
N VAL A 57 10.54 4.61 37.44
CA VAL A 57 9.56 4.72 38.53
C VAL A 57 10.24 4.60 39.91
N ASN A 58 11.20 3.69 40.02
CA ASN A 58 11.86 3.39 41.30
C ASN A 58 13.17 4.17 41.52
N GLY A 59 13.53 5.06 40.58
CA GLY A 59 14.74 5.88 40.66
C GLY A 59 16.05 5.06 40.77
N LYS A 60 16.08 3.90 40.09
CA LYS A 60 17.23 3.01 40.03
C LYS A 60 18.21 3.38 38.94
N ASP A 61 19.41 2.90 39.00
CA ASP A 61 20.37 3.00 37.90
C ASP A 61 20.15 1.86 36.90
N CYS A 62 20.49 2.10 35.65
CA CYS A 62 20.61 1.08 34.62
C CYS A 62 21.63 0.02 35.01
N THR A 63 21.47 -1.18 34.50
CA THR A 63 22.20 -2.37 34.92
C THR A 63 23.45 -2.66 34.09
N ASN A 64 23.74 -1.86 33.08
CA ASN A 64 24.76 -2.07 32.07
C ASN A 64 24.59 -3.43 31.35
N SER A 65 23.34 -3.80 31.07
CA SER A 65 22.99 -5.06 30.41
C SER A 65 23.33 -5.03 28.92
N GLU A 66 23.89 -6.13 28.41
CA GLU A 66 24.07 -6.34 27.02
C GLU A 66 22.71 -6.62 26.32
N ALA A 67 22.66 -6.38 25.01
CA ALA A 67 21.46 -6.63 24.22
C ALA A 67 21.08 -8.12 24.25
N SER A 68 19.81 -8.40 24.50
CA SER A 68 19.25 -9.75 24.46
C SER A 68 18.65 -10.04 23.08
N LEU A 69 18.73 -11.31 22.63
CA LEU A 69 18.20 -11.75 21.33
C LEU A 69 16.69 -11.52 21.14
N PHE A 70 15.93 -11.31 22.20
CA PHE A 70 14.47 -11.24 22.13
C PHE A 70 13.92 -9.83 22.26
N ILE A 71 14.56 -8.94 23.00
CA ILE A 71 14.03 -7.59 23.28
C ILE A 71 15.17 -6.59 23.29
N LEU A 72 15.57 -6.22 22.08
CA LEU A 72 16.60 -5.22 21.85
C LEU A 72 16.11 -3.83 22.22
N GLY A 73 16.94 -3.06 22.91
CA GLY A 73 16.72 -1.65 23.20
C GLY A 73 18.02 -0.91 23.42
N GLY A 74 17.93 0.41 23.41
CA GLY A 74 19.07 1.27 23.75
C GLY A 74 18.62 2.29 24.79
N VAL A 75 19.15 2.19 25.98
CA VAL A 75 18.90 3.15 27.06
C VAL A 75 20.22 3.71 27.54
N LEU A 76 20.34 5.04 27.60
CA LEU A 76 21.47 5.76 28.13
C LEU A 76 21.01 6.55 29.34
N GLN A 77 21.72 6.41 30.47
CA GLN A 77 21.47 7.15 31.69
C GLN A 77 22.60 8.16 31.93
N HIS A 78 22.20 9.40 32.14
CA HIS A 78 23.12 10.50 32.46
C HIS A 78 22.87 11.01 33.90
N LYS A 79 23.91 11.43 34.58
CA LYS A 79 23.83 12.19 35.84
C LYS A 79 24.26 13.62 35.59
N ILE A 80 23.32 14.54 35.69
CA ILE A 80 23.52 15.96 35.38
C ILE A 80 23.15 16.78 36.60
N THR A 81 24.02 17.73 36.98
CA THR A 81 23.73 18.70 38.01
C THR A 81 23.55 20.06 37.34
N LEU A 82 22.43 20.72 37.58
CA LEU A 82 22.12 22.04 37.03
C LEU A 82 21.96 23.02 38.20
N MET A 83 22.56 24.21 38.06
CA MET A 83 22.33 25.32 38.98
C MET A 83 20.99 26.01 38.58
N PRO A 84 20.38 26.78 39.51
CA PRO A 84 19.16 27.50 39.19
C PRO A 84 19.32 28.42 37.94
N GLY A 85 18.49 28.19 36.93
CA GLY A 85 18.55 28.91 35.67
C GLY A 85 19.57 28.39 34.64
N GLU A 86 20.31 27.33 34.95
CA GLU A 86 21.22 26.68 34.02
C GLU A 86 20.47 25.71 33.11
N GLU A 87 20.80 25.72 31.81
CA GLU A 87 20.32 24.80 30.80
C GLU A 87 21.47 23.97 30.27
N LYS A 88 21.20 22.72 29.93
CA LYS A 88 22.19 21.83 29.31
C LYS A 88 21.53 21.08 28.14
N GLU A 89 22.16 21.18 27.01
CA GLU A 89 21.79 20.46 25.80
C GLU A 89 22.54 19.14 25.68
N ILE A 90 21.84 18.09 25.23
CA ILE A 90 22.41 16.77 25.01
C ILE A 90 22.03 16.34 23.58
N GLN A 91 23.02 16.05 22.76
CA GLN A 91 22.83 15.46 21.45
C GLN A 91 22.83 13.94 21.59
N VAL A 92 21.84 13.29 21.01
CA VAL A 92 21.72 11.83 20.95
C VAL A 92 21.73 11.39 19.49
N VAL A 93 22.62 10.47 19.16
CA VAL A 93 22.73 9.88 17.85
C VAL A 93 22.32 8.41 17.94
N PHE A 94 21.34 8.01 17.16
CA PHE A 94 21.02 6.60 17.00
C PHE A 94 20.95 6.24 15.50
N GLY A 95 21.27 5.01 15.17
CA GLY A 95 21.29 4.57 13.80
C GLY A 95 21.55 3.07 13.64
N ILE A 96 21.67 2.70 12.39
CA ILE A 96 22.04 1.36 11.96
C ILE A 96 23.25 1.49 11.05
N SER A 97 24.25 0.63 11.22
CA SER A 97 25.46 0.61 10.42
C SER A 97 25.88 -0.83 10.07
N SER A 98 26.68 -0.97 9.04
CA SER A 98 27.25 -2.26 8.63
C SER A 98 28.47 -2.65 9.50
N SER A 99 29.06 -1.70 10.23
CA SER A 99 30.22 -1.94 11.08
C SER A 99 30.30 -0.95 12.25
N CYS A 100 31.06 -1.34 13.29
CA CYS A 100 31.36 -0.45 14.41
C CYS A 100 32.16 0.80 13.98
N GLU A 101 33.00 0.70 12.96
CA GLU A 101 33.77 1.84 12.43
C GLU A 101 32.85 2.88 11.78
N GLU A 102 31.88 2.43 11.00
CA GLU A 102 30.86 3.28 10.39
C GLU A 102 30.00 3.95 11.48
N ALA A 103 29.54 3.20 12.48
CA ALA A 103 28.83 3.74 13.63
C ALA A 103 29.63 4.84 14.37
N CYS A 104 30.90 4.56 14.65
CA CYS A 104 31.78 5.54 15.29
C CYS A 104 32.00 6.79 14.44
N SER A 105 32.09 6.65 13.11
CA SER A 105 32.20 7.76 12.18
C SER A 105 30.93 8.62 12.16
N ALA A 106 29.76 7.98 12.15
CA ALA A 106 28.49 8.68 12.23
C ALA A 106 28.34 9.45 13.56
N VAL A 107 28.70 8.82 14.70
CA VAL A 107 28.67 9.49 16.00
C VAL A 107 29.58 10.72 16.02
N LYS A 108 30.82 10.60 15.52
CA LYS A 108 31.75 11.74 15.44
C LYS A 108 31.23 12.90 14.56
N ARG A 109 30.46 12.55 13.53
CA ARG A 109 29.89 13.54 12.59
C ARG A 109 28.68 14.27 13.17
N TYR A 110 27.87 13.63 13.99
CA TYR A 110 26.54 14.12 14.37
C TYR A 110 26.36 14.42 15.86
N ALA A 111 27.36 14.19 16.71
CA ALA A 111 27.22 14.29 18.17
C ALA A 111 27.55 15.67 18.76
N ASP A 112 27.67 16.72 17.94
CA ASP A 112 27.83 18.09 18.41
C ASP A 112 26.67 19.00 17.96
N ALA A 113 26.44 20.07 18.70
CA ALA A 113 25.31 20.98 18.48
C ALA A 113 25.33 21.63 17.08
N GLU A 114 26.51 22.05 16.59
CA GLU A 114 26.65 22.69 15.28
C GLU A 114 26.29 21.72 14.16
N SER A 115 26.74 20.47 14.23
CA SER A 115 26.39 19.42 13.29
C SER A 115 24.89 19.11 13.32
N THR A 116 24.29 19.05 14.51
CA THR A 116 22.85 18.80 14.67
C THR A 116 22.02 19.91 14.01
N GLU A 117 22.34 21.16 14.24
CA GLU A 117 21.65 22.30 13.61
C GLU A 117 21.80 22.31 12.09
N ARG A 118 23.00 22.02 11.59
CA ARG A 118 23.24 21.93 10.14
C ARG A 118 22.41 20.82 9.51
N GLU A 119 22.44 19.60 10.07
CA GLU A 119 21.67 18.47 9.54
C GLU A 119 20.17 18.70 9.64
N PHE A 120 19.72 19.40 10.69
CA PHE A 120 18.31 19.80 10.81
C PHE A 120 17.91 20.74 9.66
N ALA A 121 18.71 21.80 9.42
CA ALA A 121 18.46 22.73 8.34
C ALA A 121 18.52 22.07 6.95
N GLU A 122 19.47 21.18 6.71
CA GLU A 122 19.56 20.39 5.47
C GLU A 122 18.34 19.47 5.30
N SER A 123 17.89 18.82 6.38
CA SER A 123 16.69 17.99 6.38
C SER A 123 15.41 18.79 6.10
N GLU A 124 15.28 19.98 6.68
CA GLU A 124 14.17 20.89 6.38
C GLU A 124 14.18 21.31 4.91
N ALA A 125 15.32 21.74 4.38
CA ALA A 125 15.48 22.16 2.99
C ALA A 125 15.13 21.02 2.02
N TYR A 126 15.65 19.82 2.26
CA TYR A 126 15.37 18.63 1.48
C TYR A 126 13.88 18.23 1.49
N ASN A 127 13.26 18.28 2.68
CA ASN A 127 11.82 17.99 2.78
C ASN A 127 10.99 19.08 2.07
N TYR A 128 11.35 20.36 2.24
CA TYR A 128 10.66 21.47 1.60
C TYR A 128 10.74 21.40 0.08
N GLU A 129 11.91 21.14 -0.48
CA GLU A 129 12.10 20.95 -1.92
C GLU A 129 11.18 19.85 -2.47
N LYS A 130 11.15 18.69 -1.81
CA LYS A 130 10.32 17.56 -2.23
C LYS A 130 8.83 17.84 -2.21
N ILE A 131 8.33 18.45 -1.13
CA ILE A 131 6.89 18.69 -0.98
C ILE A 131 6.40 19.92 -1.73
N SER A 132 7.26 20.87 -2.09
CA SER A 132 6.89 22.12 -2.76
C SER A 132 6.65 21.97 -4.26
N SER A 133 7.13 20.88 -4.89
CA SER A 133 6.97 20.62 -6.32
C SER A 133 5.50 20.50 -6.77
N LEU A 134 4.61 20.12 -5.87
CA LEU A 134 3.17 20.10 -6.07
C LEU A 134 2.49 20.77 -4.88
N SER A 135 1.67 21.77 -5.12
CA SER A 135 0.92 22.47 -4.08
C SER A 135 -0.55 22.61 -4.46
N VAL A 136 -1.44 22.31 -3.54
CA VAL A 136 -2.88 22.53 -3.68
C VAL A 136 -3.35 23.61 -2.72
N LYS A 137 -4.29 24.45 -3.19
CA LYS A 137 -4.93 25.47 -2.38
C LYS A 137 -6.44 25.39 -2.54
N THR A 138 -7.10 24.89 -1.53
CA THR A 138 -8.54 24.75 -1.46
C THR A 138 -9.10 25.61 -0.32
N PRO A 139 -10.43 25.80 -0.24
CA PRO A 139 -11.04 26.43 0.92
C PRO A 139 -10.90 25.64 2.23
N ASP A 140 -10.60 24.33 2.16
CA ASP A 140 -10.44 23.46 3.33
C ASP A 140 -8.95 23.33 3.71
N GLN A 141 -8.58 23.96 4.84
CA GLN A 141 -7.19 23.98 5.29
C GLN A 141 -6.66 22.59 5.70
N LYS A 142 -7.54 21.68 6.17
CA LYS A 142 -7.13 20.31 6.49
C LYS A 142 -6.75 19.54 5.23
N ILE A 143 -7.52 19.69 4.15
CA ILE A 143 -7.16 19.09 2.83
C ILE A 143 -5.83 19.68 2.34
N ASN A 144 -5.65 21.01 2.42
CA ASN A 144 -4.39 21.65 2.00
C ASN A 144 -3.20 21.07 2.79
N HIS A 145 -3.35 20.94 4.11
CA HIS A 145 -2.29 20.42 4.97
C HIS A 145 -1.98 18.95 4.66
N MET A 146 -2.99 18.12 4.52
CA MET A 146 -2.82 16.71 4.15
C MET A 146 -2.16 16.54 2.78
N MET A 147 -2.68 17.19 1.75
CA MET A 147 -2.19 17.03 0.38
C MET A 147 -0.80 17.64 0.17
N ASN A 148 -0.51 18.77 0.81
CA ASN A 148 0.78 19.45 0.64
C ASN A 148 1.92 18.79 1.43
N ASN A 149 1.62 18.07 2.51
CA ASN A 149 2.63 17.49 3.40
C ASN A 149 2.47 15.98 3.59
N TRP A 150 1.44 15.57 4.33
CA TRP A 150 1.40 14.24 4.93
C TRP A 150 1.22 13.09 3.94
N VAL A 151 0.38 13.26 2.91
CA VAL A 151 0.19 12.23 1.86
C VAL A 151 1.50 11.94 1.14
N LYS A 152 2.27 12.99 0.82
CA LYS A 152 3.58 12.86 0.16
C LYS A 152 4.59 12.17 1.06
N LYS A 153 4.67 12.58 2.33
CA LYS A 153 5.56 11.93 3.32
C LYS A 153 5.19 10.47 3.56
N GLN A 154 3.91 10.16 3.59
CA GLN A 154 3.44 8.79 3.73
C GLN A 154 3.84 7.94 2.51
N ALA A 155 3.68 8.46 1.29
CA ALA A 155 4.11 7.76 0.07
C ALA A 155 5.64 7.55 0.06
N ASP A 156 6.43 8.57 0.42
CA ASP A 156 7.88 8.46 0.56
C ASP A 156 8.31 7.42 1.62
N PHE A 157 7.58 7.33 2.72
CA PHE A 157 7.83 6.32 3.75
C PHE A 157 7.47 4.90 3.26
N CYS A 158 6.31 4.76 2.64
CA CYS A 158 5.83 3.45 2.17
C CYS A 158 6.73 2.86 1.09
N ILE A 159 7.34 3.67 0.21
CA ILE A 159 8.20 3.18 -0.86
C ILE A 159 9.52 2.57 -0.35
N VAL A 160 9.95 2.92 0.87
CA VAL A 160 11.20 2.42 1.46
C VAL A 160 11.02 1.07 2.17
N GLY A 161 9.79 0.75 2.58
CA GLY A 161 9.47 -0.43 3.38
C GLY A 161 9.57 -1.75 2.61
N LYS A 162 8.60 -2.62 2.80
CA LYS A 162 8.48 -3.90 2.09
C LYS A 162 8.44 -3.66 0.57
N LYS A 163 9.27 -4.39 -0.16
CA LYS A 163 9.37 -4.27 -1.61
C LYS A 163 8.54 -5.34 -2.32
N GLY A 164 7.43 -4.94 -2.92
CA GLY A 164 6.53 -5.80 -3.69
C GLY A 164 6.10 -5.16 -4.99
N VAL A 165 5.90 -5.97 -6.04
CA VAL A 165 5.57 -5.46 -7.39
C VAL A 165 4.30 -4.61 -7.35
N ARG A 166 3.19 -5.14 -6.82
CA ARG A 166 1.91 -4.43 -6.75
C ARG A 166 2.01 -3.14 -5.92
N ASP A 167 2.58 -3.25 -4.71
CA ASP A 167 2.62 -2.14 -3.75
C ASP A 167 3.49 -0.99 -4.28
N ASN A 168 4.71 -1.31 -4.75
CA ASN A 168 5.64 -0.30 -5.27
C ASN A 168 5.09 0.38 -6.53
N LEU A 169 4.44 -0.36 -7.44
CA LEU A 169 3.84 0.24 -8.64
C LEU A 169 2.73 1.24 -8.28
N GLN A 170 1.85 0.90 -7.34
CA GLN A 170 0.78 1.81 -6.89
C GLN A 170 1.32 3.06 -6.23
N ILE A 171 2.33 2.91 -5.34
CA ILE A 171 3.00 4.04 -4.70
C ILE A 171 3.72 4.88 -5.74
N SER A 172 4.40 4.26 -6.70
CA SER A 172 5.12 4.97 -7.76
C SER A 172 4.20 5.85 -8.61
N VAL A 173 3.00 5.39 -8.91
CA VAL A 173 2.00 6.22 -9.60
C VAL A 173 1.63 7.46 -8.77
N ALA A 174 1.55 7.37 -7.46
CA ALA A 174 1.36 8.54 -6.61
C ALA A 174 2.56 9.49 -6.65
N LEU A 175 3.79 8.95 -6.68
CA LEU A 175 5.04 9.74 -6.77
C LEU A 175 5.16 10.50 -8.10
N LEU A 176 4.55 10.06 -9.18
CA LEU A 176 4.58 10.75 -10.48
C LEU A 176 4.15 12.22 -10.37
N ASN A 177 3.23 12.53 -9.47
CA ASN A 177 2.72 13.88 -9.28
C ASN A 177 3.75 14.89 -8.71
N TYR A 178 4.82 14.41 -8.06
CA TYR A 178 5.77 15.31 -7.37
C TYR A 178 7.22 14.80 -7.32
N ARG A 179 7.51 13.57 -7.75
CA ARG A 179 8.84 12.95 -7.75
C ARG A 179 8.98 12.00 -8.95
N GLN A 180 8.84 12.54 -10.16
CA GLN A 180 8.78 11.76 -11.41
C GLN A 180 10.00 10.85 -11.61
N GLU A 181 11.22 11.33 -11.38
CA GLU A 181 12.44 10.51 -11.54
C GLU A 181 12.43 9.32 -10.57
N LYS A 182 12.05 9.55 -9.30
CA LYS A 182 11.96 8.45 -8.33
C LYS A 182 10.88 7.45 -8.69
N ALA A 183 9.74 7.92 -9.18
CA ALA A 183 8.67 7.06 -9.69
C ALA A 183 9.15 6.19 -10.86
N LYS A 184 9.87 6.79 -11.82
CA LYS A 184 10.46 6.09 -12.95
C LYS A 184 11.44 5.01 -12.49
N GLU A 185 12.37 5.33 -11.58
CA GLU A 185 13.31 4.36 -11.00
C GLU A 185 12.60 3.15 -10.39
N GLU A 186 11.60 3.39 -9.55
CA GLU A 186 10.87 2.32 -8.86
C GLU A 186 10.01 1.48 -9.82
N ILE A 187 9.39 2.09 -10.83
CA ILE A 187 8.65 1.35 -11.87
C ILE A 187 9.62 0.44 -12.65
N LEU A 188 10.76 0.95 -13.09
CA LEU A 188 11.76 0.15 -13.80
C LEU A 188 12.35 -0.95 -12.90
N GLU A 189 12.52 -0.69 -11.60
CA GLU A 189 12.93 -1.70 -10.63
C GLU A 189 11.88 -2.81 -10.50
N CYS A 190 10.59 -2.48 -10.43
CA CYS A 190 9.52 -3.49 -10.40
C CYS A 190 9.55 -4.40 -11.63
N LEU A 191 9.88 -3.88 -12.82
CA LEU A 191 10.00 -4.68 -14.05
C LEU A 191 11.14 -5.71 -13.97
N ARG A 192 12.23 -5.43 -13.24
CA ARG A 192 13.31 -6.43 -13.01
C ARG A 192 12.82 -7.66 -12.24
N HIS A 193 11.69 -7.52 -11.55
CA HIS A 193 11.07 -8.57 -10.77
C HIS A 193 9.86 -9.20 -11.45
N GLN A 194 9.72 -8.96 -12.75
CA GLN A 194 8.75 -9.62 -13.62
C GLN A 194 9.38 -10.83 -14.32
N PHE A 195 8.64 -11.92 -14.41
CA PHE A 195 9.00 -13.11 -15.19
C PHE A 195 8.62 -12.94 -16.66
N GLN A 196 9.32 -13.67 -17.55
CA GLN A 196 9.01 -13.66 -18.99
C GLN A 196 7.57 -14.11 -19.31
N ASP A 197 6.94 -14.88 -18.42
CA ASP A 197 5.53 -15.28 -18.57
C ASP A 197 4.52 -14.17 -18.23
N GLY A 198 4.99 -13.00 -17.84
CA GLY A 198 4.21 -11.80 -17.59
C GLY A 198 3.81 -11.56 -16.12
N HIS A 199 3.98 -12.54 -15.21
CA HIS A 199 3.75 -12.35 -13.79
C HIS A 199 4.91 -11.59 -13.12
N GLY A 200 4.63 -10.95 -11.98
CA GLY A 200 5.65 -10.43 -11.07
C GLY A 200 5.83 -11.31 -9.84
N VAL A 201 6.91 -11.12 -9.09
CA VAL A 201 7.03 -11.66 -7.72
C VAL A 201 6.06 -10.94 -6.79
N LEU A 202 5.60 -11.59 -5.72
CA LEU A 202 4.82 -10.91 -4.70
C LEU A 202 5.67 -9.83 -4.03
N THR A 203 6.86 -10.21 -3.55
CA THR A 203 7.86 -9.30 -3.00
C THR A 203 9.26 -9.76 -3.34
N TRP A 204 10.19 -8.82 -3.53
CA TRP A 204 11.61 -9.16 -3.69
C TRP A 204 12.42 -8.89 -2.42
N TYR A 205 11.81 -8.21 -1.42
CA TYR A 205 12.41 -8.03 -0.10
C TYR A 205 11.34 -7.98 0.99
N PRO A 206 11.24 -9.03 1.84
CA PRO A 206 11.84 -10.37 1.66
C PRO A 206 11.32 -11.05 0.40
N TYR A 207 12.08 -11.98 -0.18
CA TYR A 207 11.69 -12.64 -1.42
C TYR A 207 10.50 -13.60 -1.20
N ASP A 208 9.48 -13.43 -2.04
CA ASP A 208 8.30 -14.30 -2.13
C ASP A 208 7.80 -14.27 -3.58
N ASP A 209 7.74 -15.43 -4.23
CA ASP A 209 7.32 -15.59 -5.63
C ASP A 209 5.85 -16.00 -5.79
N MET A 210 5.06 -15.90 -4.72
CA MET A 210 3.62 -16.15 -4.81
C MET A 210 2.99 -15.24 -5.87
N ARG A 211 2.23 -15.85 -6.78
CA ARG A 211 1.66 -15.17 -7.94
C ARG A 211 0.20 -14.80 -7.67
N TYR A 212 -0.03 -13.51 -7.50
CA TYR A 212 -1.37 -12.96 -7.49
C TYR A 212 -1.78 -12.60 -8.92
N SER A 213 -3.04 -12.81 -9.26
CA SER A 213 -3.55 -12.64 -10.63
C SER A 213 -3.55 -11.18 -11.11
N ASP A 214 -3.52 -10.21 -10.22
CA ASP A 214 -3.60 -8.78 -10.55
C ASP A 214 -2.26 -8.09 -10.84
N GLN A 215 -1.13 -8.74 -10.55
CA GLN A 215 0.21 -8.15 -10.75
C GLN A 215 0.44 -7.65 -12.19
N PRO A 216 0.07 -8.40 -13.25
CA PRO A 216 0.25 -7.93 -14.62
C PRO A 216 -0.52 -6.64 -14.94
N PHE A 217 -1.71 -6.47 -14.36
CA PHE A 217 -2.48 -5.23 -14.52
C PHE A 217 -1.71 -4.01 -14.00
N TRP A 218 -1.11 -4.11 -12.80
CA TRP A 218 -0.39 -3.00 -12.19
C TRP A 218 0.85 -2.61 -12.97
N ILE A 219 1.53 -3.57 -13.62
CA ILE A 219 2.66 -3.31 -14.53
C ILE A 219 2.20 -2.47 -15.71
N ILE A 220 1.15 -2.90 -16.41
CA ILE A 220 0.64 -2.17 -17.58
C ILE A 220 0.21 -0.77 -17.17
N TRP A 221 -0.57 -0.65 -16.11
CA TRP A 221 -1.12 0.60 -15.64
C TRP A 221 -0.03 1.60 -15.24
N ALA A 222 0.95 1.18 -14.43
CA ALA A 222 2.02 2.07 -13.97
C ALA A 222 2.90 2.60 -15.10
N VAL A 223 3.21 1.77 -16.12
CA VAL A 223 3.96 2.22 -17.30
C VAL A 223 3.13 3.22 -18.12
N CYS A 224 1.82 2.97 -18.29
CA CYS A 224 0.94 3.92 -18.97
C CYS A 224 0.87 5.26 -18.23
N GLU A 225 0.73 5.25 -16.90
CA GLU A 225 0.69 6.47 -16.08
C GLU A 225 2.04 7.22 -16.14
N LEU A 226 3.18 6.52 -16.12
CA LEU A 226 4.50 7.12 -16.26
C LEU A 226 4.63 7.88 -17.59
N ILE A 227 4.22 7.26 -18.70
CA ILE A 227 4.30 7.89 -20.02
C ILE A 227 3.28 9.03 -20.16
N LYS A 228 2.09 8.89 -19.61
CA LYS A 228 1.09 9.97 -19.59
C LYS A 228 1.59 11.20 -18.86
N GLU A 229 2.30 11.04 -17.76
CA GLU A 229 2.81 12.13 -16.94
C GLU A 229 4.07 12.78 -17.57
N THR A 230 4.97 11.96 -18.12
CA THR A 230 6.25 12.46 -18.65
C THR A 230 6.20 12.83 -20.13
N GLY A 231 5.33 12.24 -20.92
CA GLY A 231 5.31 12.32 -22.39
C GLY A 231 6.48 11.61 -23.06
N ASP A 232 7.33 10.91 -22.30
CA ASP A 232 8.57 10.30 -22.79
C ASP A 232 8.36 8.86 -23.28
N LEU A 233 8.11 8.73 -24.59
CA LEU A 233 7.99 7.41 -25.23
C LEU A 233 9.30 6.61 -25.27
N SER A 234 10.47 7.24 -25.12
CA SER A 234 11.77 6.55 -25.18
C SER A 234 11.93 5.55 -24.02
N ILE A 235 11.14 5.69 -22.96
CA ILE A 235 11.05 4.73 -21.85
C ILE A 235 10.69 3.33 -22.35
N LEU A 236 9.85 3.23 -23.38
CA LEU A 236 9.42 1.95 -23.96
C LEU A 236 10.55 1.13 -24.55
N ASP A 237 11.63 1.77 -25.01
CA ASP A 237 12.81 1.15 -25.61
C ASP A 237 13.88 0.80 -24.57
N THR A 238 13.70 1.19 -23.30
CA THR A 238 14.66 0.88 -22.22
C THR A 238 14.73 -0.62 -22.00
N GLU A 239 15.93 -1.21 -22.06
CA GLU A 239 16.16 -2.64 -21.79
C GLU A 239 16.22 -2.93 -20.30
N ILE A 240 15.42 -3.88 -19.84
CA ILE A 240 15.32 -4.34 -18.44
C ILE A 240 15.52 -5.84 -18.38
N GLU A 241 16.21 -6.32 -17.35
CA GLU A 241 16.36 -7.74 -17.05
C GLU A 241 15.03 -8.34 -16.59
N TRP A 242 14.73 -9.58 -17.04
CA TRP A 242 13.67 -10.40 -16.46
C TRP A 242 14.14 -11.06 -15.16
N GLN A 243 13.22 -11.31 -14.24
CA GLN A 243 13.49 -12.04 -12.99
C GLN A 243 14.11 -13.44 -13.23
N ASP A 244 13.72 -14.11 -14.32
CA ASP A 244 14.16 -15.45 -14.71
C ASP A 244 15.26 -15.43 -15.80
N GLY A 245 15.88 -14.27 -16.02
CA GLY A 245 17.04 -14.09 -16.90
C GLY A 245 16.70 -13.58 -18.29
N GLY A 246 17.71 -13.06 -18.97
CA GLY A 246 17.54 -12.36 -20.23
C GLY A 246 17.14 -10.90 -20.04
N LYS A 247 16.98 -10.19 -21.16
CA LYS A 247 16.57 -8.78 -21.20
C LYS A 247 15.54 -8.55 -22.28
N ALA A 248 14.68 -7.57 -22.07
CA ALA A 248 13.75 -7.09 -23.08
C ALA A 248 13.45 -5.59 -22.85
N SER A 249 12.85 -4.95 -23.84
CA SER A 249 12.39 -3.57 -23.68
C SER A 249 11.20 -3.46 -22.71
N VAL A 250 11.00 -2.30 -22.11
CA VAL A 250 9.82 -2.01 -21.28
C VAL A 250 8.54 -2.34 -22.05
N LEU A 251 8.47 -2.08 -23.35
CA LEU A 251 7.32 -2.44 -24.17
C LEU A 251 7.07 -3.95 -24.19
N GLU A 252 8.13 -4.76 -24.28
CA GLU A 252 7.99 -6.24 -24.24
C GLU A 252 7.55 -6.73 -22.84
N HIS A 253 8.02 -6.11 -21.76
CA HIS A 253 7.51 -6.34 -20.40
C HIS A 253 6.00 -6.07 -20.30
N VAL A 254 5.54 -4.95 -20.84
CA VAL A 254 4.11 -4.60 -20.89
C VAL A 254 3.32 -5.61 -21.76
N LYS A 255 3.84 -5.98 -22.93
CA LYS A 255 3.20 -7.00 -23.80
C LYS A 255 3.11 -8.37 -23.12
N ALA A 256 4.15 -8.77 -22.39
CA ALA A 256 4.12 -10.01 -21.61
C ALA A 256 3.01 -9.99 -20.55
N ALA A 257 2.84 -8.87 -19.84
CA ALA A 257 1.75 -8.69 -18.87
C ALA A 257 0.36 -8.76 -19.53
N VAL A 258 0.17 -8.12 -20.71
CA VAL A 258 -1.08 -8.23 -21.50
C VAL A 258 -1.34 -9.68 -21.91
N ASN A 259 -0.32 -10.36 -22.45
CA ASN A 259 -0.45 -11.75 -22.87
C ASN A 259 -0.79 -12.68 -21.70
N ARG A 260 -0.24 -12.40 -20.51
CA ARG A 260 -0.55 -13.18 -19.31
C ARG A 260 -2.03 -13.08 -18.96
N LEU A 261 -2.60 -11.86 -18.90
CA LEU A 261 -4.01 -11.67 -18.60
C LEU A 261 -4.94 -12.28 -19.67
N ILE A 262 -4.51 -12.31 -20.94
CA ILE A 262 -5.26 -12.98 -22.01
C ILE A 262 -5.22 -14.51 -21.83
N LEU A 263 -4.07 -15.08 -21.51
CA LEU A 263 -3.91 -16.51 -21.28
C LEU A 263 -4.62 -17.00 -20.02
N ASP A 264 -4.81 -16.11 -19.06
CA ASP A 264 -5.50 -16.41 -17.80
C ASP A 264 -7.03 -16.27 -17.90
N LYS A 265 -7.59 -16.00 -19.06
CA LYS A 265 -9.06 -15.99 -19.25
C LYS A 265 -9.66 -17.38 -19.03
N GLY A 266 -10.80 -17.41 -18.32
CA GLY A 266 -11.58 -18.62 -18.05
C GLY A 266 -12.68 -18.86 -19.09
N GLU A 267 -13.66 -19.67 -18.71
CA GLU A 267 -14.76 -20.13 -19.59
C GLU A 267 -15.63 -18.98 -20.11
N HIS A 268 -15.85 -17.95 -19.28
CA HIS A 268 -16.66 -16.79 -19.66
C HIS A 268 -15.84 -15.67 -20.31
N GLY A 269 -14.54 -15.89 -20.55
CA GLY A 269 -13.65 -14.91 -21.14
C GLY A 269 -13.12 -13.87 -20.14
N LEU A 270 -13.41 -13.99 -18.85
CA LEU A 270 -12.90 -13.13 -17.78
C LEU A 270 -11.61 -13.69 -17.20
N VAL A 271 -10.82 -12.85 -16.54
CA VAL A 271 -9.52 -13.26 -15.97
C VAL A 271 -9.72 -14.09 -14.70
N LYS A 272 -9.05 -15.24 -14.61
CA LYS A 272 -9.13 -16.13 -13.44
C LYS A 272 -8.56 -15.47 -12.19
N ILE A 273 -9.16 -15.76 -11.04
CA ILE A 273 -8.72 -15.21 -9.75
C ILE A 273 -7.52 -15.99 -9.18
N TYR A 274 -7.36 -17.28 -9.49
CA TYR A 274 -6.36 -18.18 -8.92
C TYR A 274 -6.35 -18.12 -7.38
N PHE A 275 -5.18 -17.89 -6.76
CA PHE A 275 -5.08 -17.79 -5.30
C PHE A 275 -5.81 -16.54 -4.77
N ALA A 276 -5.54 -15.38 -5.37
CA ALA A 276 -6.18 -14.11 -5.06
C ALA A 276 -5.86 -13.07 -6.16
N ASP A 277 -6.68 -12.05 -6.24
CA ASP A 277 -6.38 -10.79 -6.93
C ASP A 277 -5.97 -9.71 -5.91
N TRP A 278 -6.35 -8.45 -6.09
CA TRP A 278 -6.09 -7.35 -5.15
C TRP A 278 -6.67 -7.62 -3.74
N ASN A 279 -7.75 -8.37 -3.64
CA ASN A 279 -8.27 -8.85 -2.35
C ASN A 279 -7.51 -10.11 -1.93
N ASP A 280 -6.47 -9.94 -1.14
CA ASP A 280 -5.58 -11.02 -0.65
C ASP A 280 -6.33 -12.14 0.08
N ALA A 281 -7.47 -11.81 0.67
CA ALA A 281 -8.25 -12.76 1.47
C ALA A 281 -9.42 -13.42 0.71
N LEU A 282 -9.73 -13.00 -0.51
CA LEU A 282 -10.72 -13.67 -1.35
C LEU A 282 -10.06 -14.86 -2.07
N ASN A 283 -10.14 -16.02 -1.45
CA ASN A 283 -9.48 -17.24 -1.91
C ASN A 283 -10.51 -18.28 -2.31
N ILE A 284 -10.95 -18.29 -3.58
CA ILE A 284 -11.91 -19.28 -4.11
C ILE A 284 -11.16 -20.56 -4.46
N THR A 285 -10.80 -21.35 -3.43
CA THR A 285 -9.93 -22.53 -3.58
C THR A 285 -10.67 -23.80 -4.00
N ASP A 286 -11.97 -23.81 -3.92
CA ASP A 286 -12.84 -24.93 -4.32
C ASP A 286 -13.21 -24.90 -5.82
N ASP A 287 -12.83 -23.81 -6.53
CA ASP A 287 -12.98 -23.67 -7.96
C ASP A 287 -11.76 -22.94 -8.58
N PRO A 288 -10.76 -23.70 -9.07
CA PRO A 288 -9.54 -23.10 -9.66
C PRO A 288 -9.82 -22.37 -10.98
N GLU A 289 -10.99 -22.54 -11.59
CA GLU A 289 -11.41 -21.85 -12.79
C GLU A 289 -12.22 -20.57 -12.52
N ALA A 290 -12.44 -20.24 -11.23
CA ALA A 290 -13.17 -19.02 -10.86
C ALA A 290 -12.53 -17.76 -11.45
N GLU A 291 -13.38 -16.86 -11.94
CA GLU A 291 -12.98 -15.66 -12.67
C GLU A 291 -13.23 -14.39 -11.85
N SER A 292 -12.24 -13.50 -11.79
CA SER A 292 -12.35 -12.20 -11.12
C SER A 292 -13.00 -11.16 -12.03
N VAL A 293 -14.19 -10.72 -11.68
CA VAL A 293 -14.89 -9.63 -12.37
C VAL A 293 -14.16 -8.30 -12.14
N MET A 294 -13.68 -8.06 -10.93
CA MET A 294 -12.92 -6.85 -10.61
C MET A 294 -11.63 -6.75 -11.44
N LEU A 295 -10.83 -7.80 -11.50
CA LEU A 295 -9.59 -7.80 -12.28
C LEU A 295 -9.88 -7.69 -13.78
N SER A 296 -10.98 -8.27 -14.26
CA SER A 296 -11.40 -8.13 -15.64
C SER A 296 -11.78 -6.68 -15.98
N HIS A 297 -12.42 -5.95 -15.06
CA HIS A 297 -12.61 -4.51 -15.21
C HIS A 297 -11.27 -3.75 -15.25
N GLN A 298 -10.33 -4.08 -14.36
CA GLN A 298 -9.00 -3.49 -14.36
C GLN A 298 -8.26 -3.77 -15.67
N PHE A 299 -8.37 -4.97 -16.21
CA PHE A 299 -7.78 -5.31 -17.50
C PHE A 299 -8.42 -4.51 -18.65
N CYS A 300 -9.73 -4.28 -18.65
CA CYS A 300 -10.37 -3.35 -19.60
C CYS A 300 -9.76 -1.94 -19.53
N LEU A 301 -9.50 -1.42 -18.31
CA LEU A 301 -8.83 -0.13 -18.15
C LEU A 301 -7.42 -0.17 -18.76
N ALA A 302 -6.64 -1.20 -18.45
CA ALA A 302 -5.27 -1.36 -18.96
C ALA A 302 -5.24 -1.41 -20.50
N LEU A 303 -6.11 -2.19 -21.11
CA LEU A 303 -6.23 -2.29 -22.56
C LEU A 303 -6.55 -0.92 -23.20
N ARG A 304 -7.48 -0.17 -22.60
CA ARG A 304 -7.87 1.16 -23.10
C ARG A 304 -6.75 2.18 -22.98
N GLU A 305 -6.05 2.22 -21.84
CA GLU A 305 -4.95 3.17 -21.64
C GLU A 305 -3.73 2.80 -22.49
N LEU A 306 -3.40 1.51 -22.59
CA LEU A 306 -2.32 1.03 -23.44
C LEU A 306 -2.62 1.27 -24.93
N LYS A 307 -3.85 1.06 -25.37
CA LYS A 307 -4.29 1.41 -26.73
C LYS A 307 -3.98 2.87 -27.04
N ARG A 308 -4.41 3.80 -26.16
CA ARG A 308 -4.13 5.24 -26.34
C ARG A 308 -2.65 5.55 -26.42
N MET A 309 -1.85 4.89 -25.61
CA MET A 309 -0.41 5.02 -25.61
C MET A 309 0.19 4.52 -26.94
N MET A 310 -0.29 3.37 -27.46
CA MET A 310 0.17 2.83 -28.74
C MET A 310 -0.26 3.69 -29.94
N GLU A 311 -1.45 4.26 -29.90
CA GLU A 311 -1.89 5.26 -30.91
C GLU A 311 -0.97 6.50 -30.90
N TYR A 312 -0.61 6.99 -29.71
CA TYR A 312 0.33 8.10 -29.56
C TYR A 312 1.75 7.73 -30.04
N ALA A 313 2.20 6.49 -29.80
CA ALA A 313 3.47 5.96 -30.29
C ALA A 313 3.46 5.63 -31.80
N GLY A 314 2.29 5.64 -32.47
CA GLY A 314 2.15 5.34 -33.89
C GLY A 314 2.02 3.84 -34.22
N ASP A 315 1.96 2.95 -33.22
CA ASP A 315 1.71 1.51 -33.41
C ASP A 315 0.19 1.24 -33.52
N THR A 316 -0.36 1.59 -34.67
CA THR A 316 -1.80 1.44 -34.97
C THR A 316 -2.22 -0.05 -35.05
N GLN A 317 -1.28 -0.94 -35.38
CA GLN A 317 -1.58 -2.37 -35.49
C GLN A 317 -1.82 -2.96 -34.09
N TYR A 318 -0.93 -2.69 -33.14
CA TYR A 318 -1.09 -3.18 -31.77
C TYR A 318 -2.26 -2.47 -31.08
N ALA A 319 -2.45 -1.17 -31.32
CA ALA A 319 -3.62 -0.44 -30.85
C ALA A 319 -4.95 -1.09 -31.32
N GLY A 320 -5.02 -1.51 -32.58
CA GLY A 320 -6.19 -2.21 -33.12
C GLY A 320 -6.40 -3.61 -32.51
N PHE A 321 -5.35 -4.31 -32.12
CA PHE A 321 -5.43 -5.55 -31.34
C PHE A 321 -6.00 -5.29 -29.95
N LEU A 322 -5.47 -4.31 -29.23
CA LEU A 322 -5.93 -3.95 -27.88
C LEU A 322 -7.40 -3.50 -27.85
N GLU A 323 -7.86 -2.79 -28.89
CA GLU A 323 -9.27 -2.41 -29.03
C GLU A 323 -10.19 -3.61 -29.13
N LYS A 324 -9.82 -4.59 -29.95
CA LYS A 324 -10.60 -5.83 -30.10
C LYS A 324 -10.70 -6.60 -28.79
N GLU A 325 -9.58 -6.73 -28.08
CA GLU A 325 -9.54 -7.39 -26.76
C GLU A 325 -10.39 -6.64 -25.74
N TYR A 326 -10.35 -5.30 -25.74
CA TYR A 326 -11.17 -4.47 -24.86
C TYR A 326 -12.67 -4.67 -25.12
N GLU A 327 -13.12 -4.54 -26.38
CA GLU A 327 -14.55 -4.66 -26.71
C GLU A 327 -15.06 -6.07 -26.42
N GLN A 328 -14.29 -7.12 -26.72
CA GLN A 328 -14.66 -8.50 -26.42
C GLN A 328 -14.80 -8.73 -24.91
N LEU A 329 -13.79 -8.33 -24.13
CA LEU A 329 -13.82 -8.50 -22.68
C LEU A 329 -14.95 -7.72 -22.03
N LYS A 330 -15.21 -6.51 -22.50
CA LYS A 330 -16.33 -5.67 -22.06
C LYS A 330 -17.68 -6.33 -22.35
N GLU A 331 -17.84 -6.92 -23.53
CA GLU A 331 -19.06 -7.66 -23.90
C GLU A 331 -19.25 -8.86 -22.97
N ASP A 332 -18.20 -9.65 -22.75
CA ASP A 332 -18.24 -10.84 -21.90
C ASP A 332 -18.58 -10.48 -20.44
N ILE A 333 -17.95 -9.45 -19.87
CA ILE A 333 -18.28 -8.97 -18.53
C ILE A 333 -19.75 -8.55 -18.44
N ASN A 334 -20.23 -7.75 -19.38
CA ASN A 334 -21.61 -7.27 -19.38
C ASN A 334 -22.63 -8.41 -19.57
N ARG A 335 -22.23 -9.48 -20.23
CA ARG A 335 -23.06 -10.65 -20.48
C ARG A 335 -23.13 -11.59 -19.29
N TYR A 336 -22.00 -11.85 -18.63
CA TYR A 336 -21.90 -12.94 -17.64
C TYR A 336 -21.85 -12.44 -16.20
N ALA A 337 -21.33 -11.22 -15.96
CA ALA A 337 -21.13 -10.71 -14.61
C ALA A 337 -22.17 -9.67 -14.15
N TRP A 338 -23.06 -9.22 -15.04
CA TRP A 338 -24.13 -8.27 -14.69
C TRP A 338 -25.33 -9.03 -14.11
N ASP A 339 -25.70 -8.75 -12.85
CA ASP A 339 -26.83 -9.43 -12.18
C ASP A 339 -28.15 -8.64 -12.21
N GLY A 340 -28.23 -7.58 -13.03
CA GLY A 340 -29.41 -6.74 -13.17
C GLY A 340 -29.37 -5.45 -12.35
N LYS A 341 -28.53 -5.34 -11.31
CA LYS A 341 -28.36 -4.13 -10.47
C LYS A 341 -26.93 -3.69 -10.31
N TRP A 342 -26.00 -4.65 -10.22
CA TRP A 342 -24.56 -4.39 -10.08
C TRP A 342 -23.77 -5.55 -10.68
N TYR A 343 -22.47 -5.41 -10.76
CA TYR A 343 -21.58 -6.49 -11.21
C TYR A 343 -21.24 -7.44 -10.06
N ALA A 344 -21.27 -8.73 -10.31
CA ALA A 344 -20.75 -9.74 -9.42
C ALA A 344 -19.29 -9.46 -9.05
N ARG A 345 -18.78 -10.06 -7.98
CA ARG A 345 -17.36 -9.96 -7.60
C ARG A 345 -16.51 -11.02 -8.30
N ALA A 346 -17.03 -12.23 -8.37
CA ALA A 346 -16.40 -13.33 -9.09
C ALA A 346 -17.46 -14.25 -9.67
N LEU A 347 -17.11 -14.91 -10.79
CA LEU A 347 -17.88 -15.99 -11.39
C LEU A 347 -17.26 -17.32 -11.00
N SER A 348 -18.08 -18.28 -10.58
CA SER A 348 -17.62 -19.61 -10.19
C SER A 348 -18.69 -20.67 -10.48
N SER A 349 -18.25 -21.84 -10.89
CA SER A 349 -19.11 -23.00 -11.09
C SER A 349 -19.80 -23.51 -9.81
N LYS A 350 -19.28 -23.08 -8.65
CA LYS A 350 -19.83 -23.42 -7.33
C LYS A 350 -20.83 -22.38 -6.80
N GLY A 351 -20.97 -21.26 -7.49
CA GLY A 351 -21.85 -20.15 -7.17
C GLY A 351 -21.13 -18.81 -7.27
N ASN A 352 -21.76 -17.86 -7.96
CA ASN A 352 -21.19 -16.54 -8.15
C ASN A 352 -21.12 -15.78 -6.82
N VAL A 353 -20.02 -15.03 -6.63
CA VAL A 353 -19.79 -14.22 -5.44
C VAL A 353 -20.22 -12.77 -5.70
N GLY A 354 -20.91 -12.15 -4.75
CA GLY A 354 -21.27 -10.74 -4.83
C GLY A 354 -22.46 -10.45 -5.75
N THR A 355 -23.43 -11.34 -5.81
CA THR A 355 -24.72 -11.18 -6.51
C THR A 355 -25.86 -10.94 -5.55
N GLN A 356 -27.03 -10.51 -6.04
CA GLN A 356 -28.24 -10.33 -5.26
C GLN A 356 -28.66 -11.61 -4.51
N ASP A 357 -28.39 -12.78 -5.10
CA ASP A 357 -28.77 -14.09 -4.58
C ASP A 357 -27.65 -14.74 -3.73
N SER A 358 -26.48 -14.11 -3.63
CA SER A 358 -25.39 -14.64 -2.77
C SER A 358 -25.86 -14.79 -1.33
N ALA A 359 -25.56 -15.92 -0.70
CA ALA A 359 -25.97 -16.22 0.69
C ALA A 359 -25.26 -15.29 1.70
N GLY A 360 -23.99 -14.95 1.43
CA GLY A 360 -23.18 -14.06 2.24
C GLY A 360 -23.21 -12.60 1.73
N SER A 361 -22.05 -12.08 1.39
CA SER A 361 -21.90 -10.71 0.88
C SER A 361 -22.51 -10.56 -0.52
N LYS A 362 -23.35 -9.55 -0.70
CA LYS A 362 -24.12 -9.35 -1.95
C LYS A 362 -23.50 -8.36 -2.90
N ILE A 363 -22.79 -7.37 -2.40
CA ILE A 363 -22.18 -6.33 -3.21
C ILE A 363 -20.75 -6.05 -2.75
N TYR A 364 -19.84 -5.84 -3.70
CA TYR A 364 -18.45 -5.51 -3.47
C TYR A 364 -18.11 -4.17 -4.12
N LEU A 365 -17.54 -3.26 -3.34
CA LEU A 365 -17.24 -1.89 -3.75
C LEU A 365 -16.35 -1.84 -5.01
N ASN A 366 -15.25 -2.58 -4.97
CA ASN A 366 -14.24 -2.51 -6.04
C ASN A 366 -14.75 -3.07 -7.37
N ALA A 367 -15.60 -4.08 -7.38
CA ALA A 367 -16.20 -4.57 -8.62
C ALA A 367 -17.00 -3.45 -9.32
N GLN A 368 -17.69 -2.60 -8.56
CA GLN A 368 -18.47 -1.50 -9.09
C GLN A 368 -17.62 -0.30 -9.51
N THR A 369 -16.69 0.11 -8.66
CA THR A 369 -15.85 1.28 -8.93
C THR A 369 -14.98 1.08 -10.17
N TRP A 370 -14.38 -0.09 -10.33
CA TRP A 370 -13.56 -0.42 -11.49
C TRP A 370 -14.37 -0.59 -12.77
N ALA A 371 -15.63 -1.06 -12.72
CA ALA A 371 -16.52 -1.09 -13.87
C ALA A 371 -16.72 0.31 -14.49
N VAL A 372 -16.86 1.31 -13.64
CA VAL A 372 -17.02 2.71 -14.07
C VAL A 372 -15.71 3.28 -14.59
N LEU A 373 -14.61 3.11 -13.86
CA LEU A 373 -13.28 3.62 -14.23
C LEU A 373 -12.80 3.01 -15.55
N ALA A 374 -13.10 1.74 -15.79
CA ALA A 374 -12.75 1.04 -17.03
C ALA A 374 -13.68 1.38 -18.22
N GLY A 375 -14.81 2.04 -17.98
CA GLY A 375 -15.81 2.31 -19.04
C GLY A 375 -16.57 1.07 -19.49
N VAL A 376 -16.65 0.04 -18.63
CA VAL A 376 -17.41 -1.19 -18.88
C VAL A 376 -18.90 -0.95 -18.67
N ALA A 377 -19.25 -0.26 -17.59
CA ALA A 377 -20.64 0.15 -17.35
C ALA A 377 -21.08 1.16 -18.41
N ASP A 378 -21.99 0.73 -19.29
CA ASP A 378 -22.64 1.61 -20.28
C ASP A 378 -23.57 2.62 -19.59
N ARG A 379 -24.18 3.51 -20.37
CA ARG A 379 -25.00 4.59 -19.84
C ARG A 379 -26.16 4.10 -18.97
N GLU A 380 -26.76 2.98 -19.30
CA GLU A 380 -27.88 2.40 -18.55
C GLU A 380 -27.38 1.77 -17.25
N ARG A 381 -26.38 0.89 -17.32
CA ARG A 381 -25.78 0.21 -16.15
C ARG A 381 -25.11 1.18 -15.20
N LEU A 382 -24.52 2.27 -15.71
CA LEU A 382 -23.87 3.29 -14.88
C LEU A 382 -24.81 3.85 -13.81
N ALA A 383 -26.07 4.13 -14.15
CA ALA A 383 -27.04 4.65 -13.19
C ALA A 383 -27.26 3.65 -12.03
N TYR A 384 -27.44 2.36 -12.35
CA TYR A 384 -27.61 1.31 -11.36
C TYR A 384 -26.36 1.09 -10.51
N VAL A 385 -25.18 1.09 -11.12
CA VAL A 385 -23.91 0.94 -10.41
C VAL A 385 -23.70 2.08 -9.42
N LEU A 386 -23.96 3.33 -9.82
CA LEU A 386 -23.83 4.49 -8.95
C LEU A 386 -24.82 4.44 -7.77
N GLU A 387 -26.07 4.03 -8.00
CA GLU A 387 -27.07 3.83 -6.96
C GLU A 387 -26.66 2.70 -6.00
N ALA A 388 -26.18 1.59 -6.55
CA ALA A 388 -25.71 0.45 -5.76
C ALA A 388 -24.51 0.83 -4.85
N VAL A 389 -23.52 1.56 -5.39
CA VAL A 389 -22.41 2.08 -4.58
C VAL A 389 -22.91 3.04 -3.51
N ASP A 390 -23.83 3.96 -3.84
CA ASP A 390 -24.39 4.89 -2.85
C ASP A 390 -25.09 4.16 -1.71
N SER A 391 -25.74 3.03 -1.98
CA SER A 391 -26.42 2.21 -0.96
C SER A 391 -25.44 1.54 0.03
N MET A 392 -24.15 1.48 -0.32
CA MET A 392 -23.10 0.94 0.58
C MET A 392 -22.61 1.98 1.61
N GLU A 393 -23.05 3.24 1.53
CA GLU A 393 -22.58 4.29 2.42
C GLU A 393 -22.94 4.00 3.89
N GLN A 394 -21.94 3.99 4.76
CA GLN A 394 -22.06 3.89 6.21
C GLN A 394 -21.56 5.20 6.86
N ASP A 395 -21.77 5.35 8.16
CA ASP A 395 -21.34 6.55 8.91
C ASP A 395 -19.84 6.83 8.78
N PHE A 396 -19.04 5.79 8.62
CA PHE A 396 -17.58 5.83 8.61
C PHE A 396 -16.96 5.61 7.21
N GLY A 397 -17.75 5.44 6.17
CA GLY A 397 -17.26 5.30 4.82
C GLY A 397 -17.94 4.20 4.02
N PHE A 398 -17.23 3.63 3.07
CA PHE A 398 -17.74 2.59 2.16
C PHE A 398 -17.01 1.28 2.45
N PRO A 399 -17.69 0.27 3.02
CA PRO A 399 -17.09 -1.03 3.25
C PRO A 399 -16.74 -1.73 1.95
N LEU A 400 -15.74 -2.63 1.99
CA LEU A 400 -15.32 -3.40 0.82
C LEU A 400 -16.44 -4.26 0.25
N ASN A 401 -17.28 -4.80 1.13
CA ASN A 401 -18.43 -5.66 0.77
C ASN A 401 -19.55 -5.52 1.80
N LEU A 402 -20.79 -5.76 1.37
CA LEU A 402 -22.00 -5.73 2.20
C LEU A 402 -23.00 -6.83 1.82
N PRO A 403 -23.69 -7.39 2.85
CA PRO A 403 -23.29 -7.37 4.25
C PRO A 403 -21.96 -8.08 4.45
N PRO A 404 -21.23 -7.88 5.56
CA PRO A 404 -20.07 -8.72 5.85
C PRO A 404 -20.50 -10.17 6.12
N TYR A 405 -19.61 -11.13 5.88
CA TYR A 405 -19.84 -12.53 6.17
C TYR A 405 -19.98 -12.73 7.69
N PRO A 406 -21.08 -13.30 8.18
CA PRO A 406 -21.28 -13.50 9.62
C PRO A 406 -20.48 -14.69 10.17
N GLU A 407 -20.10 -15.63 9.30
CA GLU A 407 -19.39 -16.87 9.63
C GLU A 407 -18.50 -17.29 8.47
N TYR A 408 -17.60 -18.26 8.74
CA TYR A 408 -16.68 -18.78 7.74
C TYR A 408 -17.43 -19.50 6.62
N ASP A 409 -17.15 -19.09 5.39
CA ASP A 409 -17.60 -19.71 4.15
C ASP A 409 -16.37 -20.20 3.37
N ALA A 410 -16.27 -21.52 3.22
CA ALA A 410 -15.11 -22.14 2.55
C ALA A 410 -14.98 -21.73 1.07
N HIS A 411 -16.08 -21.33 0.42
CA HIS A 411 -16.08 -20.90 -0.96
C HIS A 411 -15.35 -19.55 -1.17
N VAL A 412 -15.49 -18.63 -0.23
CA VAL A 412 -14.79 -17.33 -0.29
C VAL A 412 -13.51 -17.30 0.57
N GLY A 413 -13.26 -18.35 1.32
CA GLY A 413 -12.01 -18.58 2.04
C GLY A 413 -11.73 -17.59 3.16
N ARG A 414 -10.46 -17.15 3.25
CA ARG A 414 -9.93 -16.37 4.40
C ARG A 414 -10.73 -15.10 4.71
N MET A 415 -11.29 -14.46 3.69
CA MET A 415 -12.08 -13.22 3.87
C MET A 415 -13.22 -13.43 4.88
N SER A 416 -14.00 -14.50 4.71
CA SER A 416 -15.15 -14.81 5.57
C SER A 416 -14.76 -15.28 6.98
N GLY A 417 -13.51 -15.69 7.18
CA GLY A 417 -12.95 -16.04 8.49
C GLY A 417 -12.53 -14.84 9.35
N MET A 418 -12.50 -13.65 8.77
CA MET A 418 -12.26 -12.41 9.50
C MET A 418 -13.52 -11.96 10.23
N LEU A 419 -13.35 -11.23 11.33
CA LEU A 419 -14.50 -10.68 12.07
C LEU A 419 -15.32 -9.74 11.18
N PRO A 420 -16.66 -9.84 11.20
CA PRO A 420 -17.53 -8.97 10.42
C PRO A 420 -17.26 -7.48 10.68
N GLY A 421 -17.10 -6.70 9.61
CA GLY A 421 -16.78 -5.27 9.66
C GLY A 421 -15.29 -4.96 9.81
N LEU A 422 -14.41 -5.97 9.89
CA LEU A 422 -12.96 -5.78 9.99
C LEU A 422 -12.23 -6.28 8.74
N PHE A 423 -11.10 -5.66 8.44
CA PHE A 423 -10.23 -6.04 7.32
C PHE A 423 -11.04 -6.20 6.02
N GLU A 424 -10.78 -7.27 5.27
CA GLU A 424 -11.48 -7.51 4.01
C GLU A 424 -12.92 -8.05 4.17
N ASN A 425 -13.36 -8.38 5.38
CA ASN A 425 -14.74 -8.78 5.64
C ASN A 425 -15.62 -7.58 6.02
N GLY A 426 -15.86 -6.70 5.07
CA GLY A 426 -16.74 -5.53 5.26
C GLY A 426 -16.07 -4.35 5.96
N GLY A 427 -14.75 -4.35 6.12
CA GLY A 427 -14.01 -3.19 6.62
C GLY A 427 -13.96 -2.06 5.60
N VAL A 428 -13.73 -0.83 6.06
CA VAL A 428 -13.52 0.32 5.19
C VAL A 428 -12.03 0.46 4.89
N TYR A 429 -11.65 0.22 3.63
CA TYR A 429 -10.29 0.44 3.18
C TYR A 429 -10.15 1.82 2.55
N CYS A 430 -9.21 2.63 3.07
CA CYS A 430 -8.91 3.94 2.49
C CYS A 430 -8.47 3.82 1.03
N HIS A 431 -7.74 2.75 0.68
CA HIS A 431 -7.31 2.48 -0.69
C HIS A 431 -8.51 2.25 -1.64
N ALA A 432 -9.42 1.34 -1.32
CA ALA A 432 -10.64 1.11 -2.10
C ALA A 432 -11.54 2.36 -2.16
N THR A 433 -11.60 3.10 -1.05
CA THR A 433 -12.32 4.37 -0.99
C THR A 433 -11.69 5.42 -1.92
N GLY A 434 -10.37 5.37 -2.14
CA GLY A 434 -9.68 6.19 -3.15
C GLY A 434 -10.20 5.93 -4.56
N PHE A 435 -10.39 4.67 -4.96
CA PHE A 435 -10.99 4.31 -6.26
C PHE A 435 -12.43 4.83 -6.38
N LYS A 436 -13.19 4.77 -5.28
CA LYS A 436 -14.56 5.31 -5.24
C LYS A 436 -14.56 6.83 -5.40
N ILE A 437 -13.63 7.54 -4.76
CA ILE A 437 -13.49 8.99 -4.91
C ILE A 437 -13.15 9.33 -6.37
N LEU A 438 -12.22 8.60 -6.98
CA LEU A 438 -11.86 8.78 -8.39
C LEU A 438 -13.06 8.53 -9.31
N MET A 439 -13.83 7.46 -9.07
CA MET A 439 -15.07 7.17 -9.80
C MET A 439 -16.07 8.35 -9.73
N ASP A 440 -16.28 8.92 -8.54
CA ASP A 440 -17.16 10.06 -8.36
C ASP A 440 -16.65 11.30 -9.13
N CYS A 441 -15.34 11.55 -9.11
CA CYS A 441 -14.75 12.64 -9.88
C CYS A 441 -14.96 12.44 -11.38
N CYS A 442 -14.71 11.23 -11.91
CA CYS A 442 -14.89 10.90 -13.33
C CYS A 442 -16.36 10.98 -13.80
N THR A 443 -17.32 10.84 -12.88
CA THR A 443 -18.75 10.90 -13.17
C THR A 443 -19.40 12.24 -12.83
N GLY A 444 -18.59 13.28 -12.51
CA GLY A 444 -19.08 14.64 -12.20
C GLY A 444 -19.71 14.77 -10.82
N ARG A 445 -19.48 13.83 -9.90
CA ARG A 445 -20.06 13.77 -8.56
C ARG A 445 -19.12 14.34 -7.49
N GLY A 446 -18.49 15.50 -7.77
CA GLY A 446 -17.44 16.08 -6.93
C GLY A 446 -17.83 16.32 -5.46
N GLU A 447 -19.09 16.67 -5.16
CA GLU A 447 -19.58 16.82 -3.78
C GLU A 447 -19.55 15.47 -3.02
N LYS A 448 -19.92 14.37 -3.69
CA LYS A 448 -19.85 13.04 -3.10
C LYS A 448 -18.41 12.60 -2.90
N ALA A 449 -17.53 12.89 -3.87
CA ALA A 449 -16.10 12.65 -3.75
C ALA A 449 -15.51 13.36 -2.51
N LEU A 450 -15.81 14.64 -2.33
CA LEU A 450 -15.36 15.43 -1.17
C LEU A 450 -15.92 14.90 0.15
N LYS A 451 -17.22 14.58 0.19
CA LYS A 451 -17.85 13.98 1.37
C LYS A 451 -17.17 12.65 1.76
N THR A 452 -16.89 11.81 0.76
CA THR A 452 -16.21 10.52 0.95
C THR A 452 -14.79 10.71 1.47
N LEU A 453 -14.01 11.64 0.85
CA LEU A 453 -12.66 11.96 1.31
C LEU A 453 -12.65 12.35 2.80
N LYS A 454 -13.58 13.22 3.23
CA LYS A 454 -13.67 13.66 4.63
C LYS A 454 -13.98 12.52 5.61
N LYS A 455 -14.69 11.48 5.17
CA LYS A 455 -14.96 10.30 6.02
C LYS A 455 -13.71 9.46 6.31
N ILE A 456 -12.74 9.42 5.41
CA ILE A 456 -11.51 8.63 5.57
C ILE A 456 -10.27 9.48 5.91
N MET A 457 -10.36 10.81 5.75
CA MET A 457 -9.24 11.71 6.00
C MET A 457 -8.90 11.73 7.50
N PRO A 458 -7.64 11.47 7.87
CA PRO A 458 -7.21 11.49 9.25
C PRO A 458 -7.55 12.80 9.96
N ASP A 459 -7.96 12.70 11.22
CA ASP A 459 -8.34 13.84 12.09
C ASP A 459 -9.36 14.80 11.49
N SER A 460 -10.16 14.34 10.53
CA SER A 460 -11.34 15.08 10.08
C SER A 460 -12.43 15.03 11.16
N LYS A 461 -13.42 15.93 11.05
CA LYS A 461 -14.56 15.92 11.96
C LYS A 461 -15.33 14.59 11.90
N GLU A 462 -15.38 14.00 10.72
CA GLU A 462 -16.06 12.74 10.40
C GLU A 462 -15.24 11.52 10.83
N ASN A 463 -13.90 11.67 10.93
CA ASN A 463 -12.97 10.61 11.29
C ASN A 463 -11.90 11.09 12.29
N PRO A 464 -12.29 11.45 13.51
CA PRO A 464 -11.33 11.88 14.52
C PRO A 464 -10.42 10.72 14.97
N SER A 465 -9.18 11.01 15.31
CA SER A 465 -8.18 10.00 15.75
C SER A 465 -8.65 9.16 16.94
N ALA A 466 -9.42 9.73 17.84
CA ALA A 466 -10.03 9.01 18.96
C ALA A 466 -11.01 7.91 18.51
N LYS A 467 -11.60 8.04 17.31
CA LYS A 467 -12.52 7.06 16.72
C LYS A 467 -11.77 6.04 15.85
N SER A 468 -10.85 6.51 15.02
CA SER A 468 -10.12 5.65 14.07
C SER A 468 -8.95 4.89 14.70
N GLY A 469 -8.45 5.35 15.85
CA GLY A 469 -7.22 4.81 16.47
C GLY A 469 -5.95 5.14 15.69
N ALA A 470 -6.03 5.90 14.61
CA ALA A 470 -4.88 6.28 13.78
C ALA A 470 -4.31 7.64 14.22
N GLU A 471 -3.02 7.86 13.90
CA GLU A 471 -2.42 9.18 14.04
C GLU A 471 -3.16 10.20 13.16
N PRO A 472 -3.17 11.49 13.57
CA PRO A 472 -3.98 12.53 12.93
C PRO A 472 -3.49 12.93 11.52
N TYR A 473 -2.46 12.30 11.00
CA TYR A 473 -1.81 12.62 9.72
C TYR A 473 -1.52 11.39 8.85
N VAL A 474 -1.99 10.19 9.25
CA VAL A 474 -1.73 8.93 8.52
C VAL A 474 -3.04 8.35 8.01
N PHE A 475 -3.11 8.09 6.69
CA PHE A 475 -4.15 7.23 6.12
C PHE A 475 -3.83 5.77 6.43
N THR A 476 -4.64 5.14 7.25
CA THR A 476 -4.52 3.70 7.49
C THR A 476 -5.07 2.91 6.30
N LEU A 477 -4.57 1.69 6.09
CA LEU A 477 -5.13 0.84 5.03
C LEU A 477 -6.61 0.55 5.29
N SER A 478 -6.94 0.13 6.50
CA SER A 478 -8.31 -0.10 6.93
C SER A 478 -8.63 0.69 8.21
N LEU A 479 -9.82 1.26 8.26
CA LEU A 479 -10.39 1.84 9.48
C LEU A 479 -10.99 0.72 10.32
N ILE A 480 -10.61 0.66 11.59
CA ILE A 480 -11.18 -0.29 12.55
C ILE A 480 -12.43 0.35 13.15
N HIS A 481 -13.57 -0.28 12.92
CA HIS A 481 -14.82 0.13 13.54
C HIS A 481 -15.17 -0.87 14.63
N ILE A 482 -14.92 -0.47 15.84
CA ILE A 482 -15.37 -1.19 17.03
C ILE A 482 -16.75 -0.66 17.42
#